data_356b5e0f26b49d90d59e2b21341032b7
#
_entry.id   356b5e0f26b49d90d59e2b21341032b7
#
_cell.length_a   1.000
_cell.length_b   1.000
_cell.length_c   1.000
_cell.angle_alpha   90.00
_cell.angle_beta   90.00
_cell.angle_gamma   90.00
#
_symmetry.space_group_name_H-M   'P 1'
#
loop_
_entity.id
_entity.type
_entity.pdbx_description
1 polymer ?
#
loop_
_entity_poly.entity_id
_entity_poly.type
_entity_poly.pdbx_seq_one_letter_code
_entity_poly.pdbx_strand_id
1 'polypeptide(L)'
;MNDKEWNEIVSMLQQESTVSVPKTVSRADSARRRATRKKARRRRRIRYCLFAVVLIVIVLGILLCCKSCSSEKRSIVGAWDYDSVTIYRFERNGKGSLVLPHESYDFRYRIEEGKLHIDFESEKASDAAYDYIVDNDSLTLTKIGASNEIYAFNRID
;
A
#
# COMPACT_ATOMS: atom_id res chain seq x y z
N MET A 1 -59.95 68.51 -1.63
CA MET A 1 -59.74 67.36 -0.75
C MET A 1 -59.35 67.96 0.60
N ASN A 2 -60.20 67.77 1.62
CA ASN A 2 -60.11 68.45 2.89
C ASN A 2 -59.21 67.69 3.84
N ASP A 3 -58.37 68.37 4.62
CA ASP A 3 -57.36 67.73 5.51
C ASP A 3 -57.97 66.72 6.52
N LYS A 4 -59.27 66.83 6.76
CA LYS A 4 -59.98 65.85 7.58
C LYS A 4 -60.19 64.52 6.92
N GLU A 5 -60.46 64.46 5.62
CA GLU A 5 -60.61 63.20 4.87
C GLU A 5 -59.30 62.48 4.74
N TRP A 6 -58.20 63.22 4.58
CA TRP A 6 -56.84 62.61 4.52
C TRP A 6 -56.42 61.95 5.85
N ASN A 7 -56.70 62.64 6.96
CA ASN A 7 -56.40 62.11 8.28
C ASN A 7 -57.21 60.84 8.64
N GLU A 8 -58.46 60.76 8.15
CA GLU A 8 -59.29 59.58 8.35
C GLU A 8 -58.82 58.40 7.56
N ILE A 9 -58.38 58.59 6.31
CA ILE A 9 -57.78 57.55 5.47
C ILE A 9 -56.47 57.06 6.08
N VAL A 10 -55.59 57.91 6.58
CA VAL A 10 -54.33 57.55 7.22
C VAL A 10 -54.58 56.76 8.50
N SER A 11 -55.61 57.12 9.30
CA SER A 11 -55.94 56.36 10.51
C SER A 11 -56.52 54.98 10.21
N MET A 12 -57.26 54.78 9.14
CA MET A 12 -57.76 53.49 8.69
C MET A 12 -56.66 52.63 8.18
N LEU A 13 -55.69 53.15 7.41
CA LEU A 13 -54.52 52.43 6.93
C LEU A 13 -53.57 52.03 8.06
N GLN A 14 -53.51 52.80 9.13
CA GLN A 14 -52.65 52.49 10.27
C GLN A 14 -53.26 51.42 11.19
N GLN A 15 -54.56 51.22 11.14
CA GLN A 15 -55.29 50.23 11.91
C GLN A 15 -55.19 48.84 11.26
N GLU A 16 -54.97 48.74 9.93
CA GLU A 16 -54.88 47.54 9.20
C GLU A 16 -53.46 46.88 9.36
N SER A 17 -52.45 47.62 9.81
CA SER A 17 -51.07 47.15 10.00
C SER A 17 -50.79 46.43 11.34
N THR A 18 -51.79 46.30 12.22
CA THR A 18 -51.67 45.60 13.51
C THR A 18 -52.31 44.21 13.50
N VAL A 19 -52.16 43.47 12.39
CA VAL A 19 -52.40 42.01 12.43
C VAL A 19 -51.25 41.37 13.11
N SER A 20 -51.34 41.16 14.40
CA SER A 20 -50.42 40.36 15.18
C SER A 20 -50.45 38.91 14.71
N VAL A 21 -49.45 38.51 13.91
CA VAL A 21 -49.19 37.12 13.59
C VAL A 21 -48.94 36.37 14.91
N PRO A 22 -49.72 35.34 15.26
CA PRO A 22 -49.49 34.59 16.49
C PRO A 22 -48.17 33.82 16.39
N LYS A 23 -47.15 34.27 17.09
CA LYS A 23 -45.90 33.55 17.32
C LYS A 23 -46.10 32.38 18.31
N THR A 24 -46.97 31.47 17.96
CA THR A 24 -46.99 30.16 18.64
C THR A 24 -46.30 29.12 17.77
N VAL A 25 -45.00 29.33 17.51
CA VAL A 25 -44.16 28.19 17.11
C VAL A 25 -44.08 27.30 18.34
N SER A 26 -44.89 26.25 18.33
CA SER A 26 -45.01 25.31 19.43
C SER A 26 -43.61 24.80 19.84
N ARG A 27 -43.35 24.81 21.15
CA ARG A 27 -42.16 24.26 21.74
C ARG A 27 -41.87 22.82 21.23
N ALA A 28 -42.91 22.10 20.81
CA ALA A 28 -42.87 20.79 20.20
C ALA A 28 -42.20 20.78 18.80
N ASP A 29 -42.41 21.81 17.97
CA ASP A 29 -41.81 21.89 16.63
C ASP A 29 -40.31 22.18 16.69
N SER A 30 -39.88 22.97 17.67
CA SER A 30 -38.45 23.23 17.88
C SER A 30 -37.71 21.98 18.38
N ALA A 31 -38.35 21.16 19.22
CA ALA A 31 -37.80 19.91 19.68
C ALA A 31 -37.71 18.85 18.56
N ARG A 32 -38.75 18.72 17.71
CA ARG A 32 -38.76 17.86 16.53
C ARG A 32 -37.65 18.25 15.53
N ARG A 33 -37.46 19.52 15.23
CA ARG A 33 -36.41 20.02 14.33
C ARG A 33 -34.99 19.77 14.89
N ARG A 34 -34.81 19.83 16.21
CA ARG A 34 -33.53 19.48 16.86
C ARG A 34 -33.25 17.97 16.81
N ALA A 35 -34.24 17.12 16.97
CA ALA A 35 -34.13 15.67 16.88
C ALA A 35 -33.76 15.19 15.47
N THR A 36 -34.38 15.75 14.44
CA THR A 36 -34.08 15.43 13.04
C THR A 36 -32.69 15.87 12.62
N ARG A 37 -32.22 17.05 13.07
CA ARG A 37 -30.83 17.51 12.81
C ARG A 37 -29.78 16.62 13.48
N LYS A 38 -30.03 16.12 14.70
CA LYS A 38 -29.13 15.17 15.38
C LYS A 38 -29.04 13.83 14.65
N LYS A 39 -30.19 13.29 14.17
CA LYS A 39 -30.22 12.04 13.36
C LYS A 39 -29.49 12.20 12.03
N ALA A 40 -29.63 13.33 11.35
CA ALA A 40 -28.94 13.59 10.08
C ALA A 40 -27.41 13.70 10.26
N ARG A 41 -26.94 14.35 11.33
CA ARG A 41 -25.50 14.43 11.67
C ARG A 41 -24.90 13.06 12.02
N ARG A 42 -25.66 12.20 12.74
CA ARG A 42 -25.24 10.86 13.07
C ARG A 42 -25.11 9.97 11.83
N ARG A 43 -26.07 10.04 10.90
CA ARG A 43 -26.03 9.28 9.62
C ARG A 43 -24.86 9.72 8.73
N ARG A 44 -24.54 11.02 8.69
CA ARG A 44 -23.34 11.50 7.96
C ARG A 44 -22.05 10.97 8.57
N ARG A 45 -21.89 11.01 9.90
CA ARG A 45 -20.71 10.45 10.58
C ARG A 45 -20.55 8.96 10.33
N ILE A 46 -21.64 8.19 10.38
CA ILE A 46 -21.60 6.74 10.08
C ILE A 46 -21.15 6.49 8.63
N ARG A 47 -21.64 7.27 7.66
CA ARG A 47 -21.18 7.16 6.26
C ARG A 47 -19.69 7.46 6.12
N TYR A 48 -19.19 8.51 6.74
CA TYR A 48 -17.76 8.84 6.72
C TYR A 48 -16.91 7.74 7.40
N CYS A 49 -17.38 7.18 8.51
CA CYS A 49 -16.69 6.04 9.15
C CYS A 49 -16.66 4.82 8.22
N LEU A 50 -17.75 4.50 7.54
CA LEU A 50 -17.81 3.39 6.59
C LEU A 50 -16.87 3.64 5.40
N PHE A 51 -16.86 4.83 4.83
CA PHE A 51 -15.91 5.19 3.76
C PHE A 51 -14.46 5.11 4.22
N ALA A 52 -14.15 5.56 5.44
CA ALA A 52 -12.81 5.46 6.00
C ALA A 52 -12.36 4.00 6.18
N VAL A 53 -13.24 3.13 6.68
CA VAL A 53 -12.95 1.70 6.82
C VAL A 53 -12.72 1.05 5.47
N VAL A 54 -13.55 1.33 4.46
CA VAL A 54 -13.37 0.81 3.10
C VAL A 54 -12.05 1.28 2.49
N LEU A 55 -11.69 2.55 2.66
CA LEU A 55 -10.40 3.09 2.21
C LEU A 55 -9.22 2.39 2.89
N ILE A 56 -9.29 2.17 4.20
CA ILE A 56 -8.24 1.46 4.94
C ILE A 56 -8.10 0.03 4.42
N VAL A 57 -9.20 -0.69 4.18
CA VAL A 57 -9.16 -2.05 3.63
C VAL A 57 -8.55 -2.07 2.24
N ILE A 58 -8.89 -1.10 1.37
CA ILE A 58 -8.31 -0.99 0.03
C ILE A 58 -6.80 -0.71 0.12
N VAL A 59 -6.37 0.23 0.96
CA VAL A 59 -4.95 0.55 1.14
C VAL A 59 -4.18 -0.64 1.71
N LEU A 60 -4.74 -1.35 2.70
CA LEU A 60 -4.15 -2.59 3.22
C LEU A 60 -4.07 -3.67 2.14
N GLY A 61 -5.10 -3.84 1.34
CA GLY A 61 -5.12 -4.77 0.21
C GLY A 61 -4.03 -4.45 -0.82
N ILE A 62 -3.86 -3.18 -1.19
CA ILE A 62 -2.79 -2.74 -2.11
C ILE A 62 -1.41 -2.99 -1.50
N LEU A 63 -1.20 -2.67 -0.21
CA LEU A 63 0.08 -2.88 0.47
C LEU A 63 0.44 -4.38 0.58
N LEU A 64 -0.53 -5.26 0.79
CA LEU A 64 -0.32 -6.70 0.81
C LEU A 64 -0.05 -7.25 -0.60
N CYS A 65 -0.74 -6.76 -1.62
CA CYS A 65 -0.52 -7.15 -3.01
C CYS A 65 0.85 -6.72 -3.53
N CYS A 66 1.30 -5.50 -3.19
CA CYS A 66 2.62 -5.00 -3.58
C CYS A 66 3.77 -5.79 -2.95
N LYS A 67 3.59 -6.32 -1.72
CA LYS A 67 4.59 -7.21 -1.10
C LYS A 67 4.71 -8.56 -1.80
N SER A 68 3.64 -9.06 -2.39
CA SER A 68 3.63 -10.37 -3.07
C SER A 68 4.26 -10.32 -4.47
N CYS A 69 4.16 -9.21 -5.19
CA CYS A 69 4.68 -9.08 -6.57
C CYS A 69 6.16 -8.65 -6.66
N SER A 70 6.70 -7.99 -5.63
CA SER A 70 8.09 -7.50 -5.65
C SER A 70 9.13 -8.51 -5.20
N SER A 71 8.73 -9.57 -4.52
CA SER A 71 9.66 -10.50 -3.87
C SER A 71 10.32 -11.47 -4.84
N GLU A 72 9.63 -11.86 -5.91
CA GLU A 72 10.13 -12.90 -6.82
C GLU A 72 11.24 -12.37 -7.76
N LYS A 73 11.11 -11.15 -8.24
CA LYS A 73 12.12 -10.52 -9.10
C LYS A 73 13.42 -10.10 -8.39
N ARG A 74 13.42 -10.07 -7.07
CA ARG A 74 14.61 -9.76 -6.25
C ARG A 74 15.09 -10.97 -5.45
N SER A 75 14.61 -12.15 -5.78
CA SER A 75 15.04 -13.39 -5.14
C SER A 75 16.22 -13.96 -5.89
N ILE A 76 17.20 -14.46 -5.15
CA ILE A 76 18.33 -15.22 -5.72
C ILE A 76 17.86 -16.55 -6.31
N VAL A 77 16.67 -17.04 -5.93
CA VAL A 77 16.10 -18.29 -6.45
C VAL A 77 15.87 -18.17 -7.94
N GLY A 78 16.37 -19.17 -8.70
CA GLY A 78 16.30 -19.21 -10.14
C GLY A 78 17.58 -19.77 -10.76
N ALA A 79 17.67 -19.73 -12.09
CA ALA A 79 18.85 -20.13 -12.83
C ALA A 79 19.58 -18.90 -13.37
N TRP A 80 20.89 -18.89 -13.19
CA TRP A 80 21.77 -17.77 -13.46
C TRP A 80 22.94 -18.18 -14.32
N ASP A 81 23.07 -17.60 -15.49
CA ASP A 81 24.16 -17.84 -16.44
C ASP A 81 25.29 -16.82 -16.21
N TYR A 82 26.53 -17.36 -16.09
CA TYR A 82 27.72 -16.54 -15.92
C TYR A 82 28.39 -16.21 -17.25
N ASP A 83 28.64 -17.24 -18.07
CA ASP A 83 29.47 -17.14 -19.29
C ASP A 83 28.97 -18.03 -20.45
N SER A 84 27.67 -18.33 -20.47
CA SER A 84 26.98 -19.24 -21.41
C SER A 84 27.31 -20.74 -21.24
N VAL A 85 28.21 -21.10 -20.34
CA VAL A 85 28.58 -22.49 -20.04
C VAL A 85 28.54 -22.81 -18.54
N THR A 86 28.59 -21.81 -17.69
CA THR A 86 28.55 -21.93 -16.23
C THR A 86 27.22 -21.42 -15.70
N ILE A 87 26.39 -22.30 -15.16
CA ILE A 87 25.07 -21.99 -14.66
C ILE A 87 24.98 -22.26 -13.16
N TYR A 88 24.57 -21.29 -12.39
CA TYR A 88 24.18 -21.45 -11.00
C TYR A 88 22.67 -21.57 -10.88
N ARG A 89 22.19 -22.61 -10.21
CA ARG A 89 20.75 -22.79 -9.88
C ARG A 89 20.56 -22.71 -8.39
N PHE A 90 19.66 -21.85 -7.95
CA PHE A 90 19.29 -21.69 -6.55
C PHE A 90 17.83 -22.08 -6.36
N GLU A 91 17.57 -23.07 -5.51
CA GLU A 91 16.24 -23.57 -5.19
C GLU A 91 15.71 -22.92 -3.90
N ARG A 92 14.40 -22.88 -3.74
CA ARG A 92 13.74 -22.30 -2.54
C ARG A 92 14.06 -23.04 -1.23
N ASN A 93 14.51 -24.27 -1.30
CA ASN A 93 14.80 -25.13 -0.15
C ASN A 93 16.22 -24.90 0.45
N GLY A 94 16.97 -23.92 -0.04
CA GLY A 94 18.33 -23.65 0.38
C GLY A 94 19.38 -24.55 -0.28
N LYS A 95 18.99 -25.32 -1.32
CA LYS A 95 19.90 -26.10 -2.15
C LYS A 95 20.16 -25.39 -3.48
N GLY A 96 21.22 -25.79 -4.14
CA GLY A 96 21.52 -25.34 -5.48
C GLY A 96 22.51 -26.25 -6.18
N SER A 97 22.77 -25.92 -7.43
CA SER A 97 23.80 -26.65 -8.21
C SER A 97 24.57 -25.68 -9.12
N LEU A 98 25.85 -25.91 -9.22
CA LEU A 98 26.73 -25.31 -10.21
C LEU A 98 26.87 -26.30 -11.38
N VAL A 99 26.34 -25.94 -12.52
CA VAL A 99 26.32 -26.73 -13.73
C VAL A 99 27.42 -26.23 -14.68
N LEU A 100 28.33 -27.09 -15.02
CA LEU A 100 29.40 -26.91 -16.01
C LEU A 100 29.16 -27.84 -17.21
N PRO A 101 29.83 -27.66 -18.35
CA PRO A 101 29.60 -28.49 -19.56
C PRO A 101 29.75 -29.99 -19.36
N HIS A 102 30.59 -30.41 -18.41
CA HIS A 102 30.91 -31.84 -18.20
C HIS A 102 30.71 -32.30 -16.77
N GLU A 103 30.48 -31.41 -15.84
CA GLU A 103 30.37 -31.69 -14.40
C GLU A 103 29.25 -30.85 -13.77
N SER A 104 28.70 -31.33 -12.68
CA SER A 104 27.75 -30.58 -11.85
C SER A 104 28.12 -30.75 -10.38
N TYR A 105 28.07 -29.69 -9.63
CA TYR A 105 28.37 -29.68 -8.21
C TYR A 105 27.18 -29.20 -7.42
N ASP A 106 26.62 -30.03 -6.58
CA ASP A 106 25.54 -29.65 -5.68
C ASP A 106 26.12 -28.87 -4.49
N PHE A 107 25.32 -27.87 -4.04
CA PHE A 107 25.66 -27.07 -2.88
C PHE A 107 24.44 -26.77 -2.03
N ARG A 108 24.71 -26.35 -0.81
CA ARG A 108 23.72 -25.68 0.05
C ARG A 108 24.07 -24.23 0.13
N TYR A 109 23.04 -23.40 0.23
CA TYR A 109 23.25 -21.97 0.44
C TYR A 109 22.38 -21.44 1.57
N ARG A 110 22.88 -20.41 2.23
CA ARG A 110 22.16 -19.66 3.24
C ARG A 110 22.48 -18.17 3.11
N ILE A 111 21.53 -17.36 3.53
CA ILE A 111 21.71 -15.91 3.58
C ILE A 111 21.73 -15.51 5.05
N GLU A 112 22.86 -15.06 5.52
CA GLU A 112 23.10 -14.63 6.89
C GLU A 112 23.71 -13.24 6.89
N GLU A 113 23.15 -12.30 7.65
CA GLU A 113 23.61 -10.91 7.75
C GLU A 113 23.74 -10.19 6.40
N GLY A 114 22.88 -10.53 5.43
CA GLY A 114 22.90 -9.96 4.08
C GLY A 114 23.97 -10.53 3.16
N LYS A 115 24.68 -11.60 3.58
CA LYS A 115 25.70 -12.29 2.80
C LYS A 115 25.20 -13.65 2.36
N LEU A 116 25.59 -14.04 1.16
CA LEU A 116 25.32 -15.35 0.60
C LEU A 116 26.48 -16.29 0.92
N HIS A 117 26.21 -17.35 1.65
CA HIS A 117 27.15 -18.44 1.92
C HIS A 117 26.82 -19.63 1.03
N ILE A 118 27.78 -20.15 0.30
CA ILE A 118 27.65 -21.33 -0.54
C ILE A 118 28.61 -22.41 -0.01
N ASP A 119 28.03 -23.54 0.37
CA ASP A 119 28.77 -24.71 0.91
C ASP A 119 28.60 -25.86 -0.08
N PHE A 120 29.65 -26.22 -0.80
CA PHE A 120 29.63 -27.30 -1.79
C PHE A 120 29.68 -28.67 -1.12
N GLU A 121 28.92 -29.63 -1.65
CA GLU A 121 28.96 -31.01 -1.17
C GLU A 121 30.22 -31.77 -1.68
N SER A 122 30.91 -31.22 -2.68
CA SER A 122 32.10 -31.81 -3.31
C SER A 122 33.37 -31.08 -2.89
N GLU A 123 34.40 -31.82 -2.50
CA GLU A 123 35.74 -31.30 -2.21
C GLU A 123 36.43 -30.64 -3.42
N LYS A 124 35.93 -30.88 -4.64
CA LYS A 124 36.45 -30.28 -5.88
C LYS A 124 36.04 -28.81 -6.05
N ALA A 125 35.03 -28.36 -5.35
CA ALA A 125 34.57 -26.98 -5.34
C ALA A 125 34.78 -26.38 -3.95
N SER A 126 35.18 -25.12 -3.88
CA SER A 126 35.49 -24.46 -2.61
C SER A 126 34.32 -23.65 -2.12
N ASP A 127 34.01 -23.83 -0.85
CA ASP A 127 33.04 -23.01 -0.15
C ASP A 127 33.43 -21.54 -0.19
N ALA A 128 32.43 -20.64 -0.29
CA ALA A 128 32.67 -19.22 -0.36
C ALA A 128 31.50 -18.42 0.19
N ALA A 129 31.83 -17.22 0.66
CA ALA A 129 30.86 -16.21 1.06
C ALA A 129 30.91 -15.01 0.09
N TYR A 130 29.75 -14.48 -0.22
CA TYR A 130 29.60 -13.41 -1.19
C TYR A 130 28.73 -12.28 -0.63
N ASP A 131 29.09 -11.05 -0.92
CA ASP A 131 28.12 -9.98 -0.98
C ASP A 131 27.35 -10.12 -2.29
N TYR A 132 26.02 -9.99 -2.28
CA TYR A 132 25.21 -10.24 -3.47
C TYR A 132 24.22 -9.11 -3.73
N ILE A 133 23.99 -8.83 -5.00
CA ILE A 133 22.99 -7.88 -5.46
C ILE A 133 22.16 -8.58 -6.54
N VAL A 134 20.83 -8.60 -6.35
CA VAL A 134 19.87 -9.07 -7.35
C VAL A 134 19.10 -7.87 -7.86
N ASP A 135 19.21 -7.62 -9.16
CA ASP A 135 18.46 -6.54 -9.83
C ASP A 135 17.77 -7.12 -11.09
N ASN A 136 16.45 -7.33 -10.97
CA ASN A 136 15.61 -7.95 -11.99
C ASN A 136 16.18 -9.26 -12.55
N ASP A 137 16.84 -9.17 -13.69
CA ASP A 137 17.39 -10.31 -14.44
C ASP A 137 18.93 -10.40 -14.31
N SER A 138 19.52 -9.67 -13.38
CA SER A 138 20.96 -9.73 -13.09
C SER A 138 21.23 -10.11 -11.63
N LEU A 139 22.26 -10.94 -11.43
CA LEU A 139 22.82 -11.28 -10.13
C LEU A 139 24.32 -10.93 -10.13
N THR A 140 24.72 -10.11 -9.19
CA THR A 140 26.15 -9.82 -8.98
C THR A 140 26.59 -10.45 -7.66
N LEU A 141 27.64 -11.26 -7.70
CA LEU A 141 28.28 -11.86 -6.54
C LEU A 141 29.68 -11.27 -6.39
N THR A 142 29.99 -10.71 -5.23
CA THR A 142 31.34 -10.23 -4.89
C THR A 142 31.88 -11.14 -3.81
N LYS A 143 32.94 -11.88 -4.11
CA LYS A 143 33.55 -12.83 -3.18
C LYS A 143 34.18 -12.11 -2.00
N ILE A 144 33.82 -12.55 -0.80
CA ILE A 144 34.38 -11.99 0.44
C ILE A 144 35.72 -12.65 0.71
N GLY A 145 36.78 -11.87 0.79
CA GLY A 145 38.12 -12.36 1.06
C GLY A 145 39.21 -11.59 0.32
N ALA A 146 40.38 -12.22 0.13
CA ALA A 146 41.59 -11.51 -0.33
C ALA A 146 41.53 -10.95 -1.76
N SER A 147 40.64 -11.43 -2.62
CA SER A 147 40.65 -11.06 -4.05
C SER A 147 39.51 -10.17 -4.51
N ASN A 148 38.42 -9.98 -3.73
CA ASN A 148 37.22 -9.21 -4.11
C ASN A 148 36.77 -9.50 -5.56
N GLU A 149 36.77 -10.76 -5.96
CA GLU A 149 36.37 -11.18 -7.29
C GLU A 149 34.86 -10.90 -7.49
N ILE A 150 34.52 -10.31 -8.63
CA ILE A 150 33.14 -9.96 -8.97
C ILE A 150 32.68 -10.87 -10.11
N TYR A 151 31.54 -11.51 -9.91
CA TYR A 151 30.87 -12.36 -10.88
C TYR A 151 29.51 -11.76 -11.22
N ALA A 152 29.26 -11.53 -12.49
CA ALA A 152 28.00 -11.00 -12.99
C ALA A 152 27.26 -12.09 -13.78
N PHE A 153 26.01 -12.30 -13.45
CA PHE A 153 25.17 -13.36 -14.02
C PHE A 153 23.90 -12.75 -14.61
N ASN A 154 23.37 -13.40 -15.63
CA ASN A 154 22.07 -13.11 -16.21
C ASN A 154 21.08 -14.22 -15.86
N ARG A 155 19.84 -13.86 -15.60
CA ARG A 155 18.75 -14.81 -15.36
C ARG A 155 18.38 -15.51 -16.66
N ILE A 156 18.15 -16.82 -16.60
CA ILE A 156 17.79 -17.65 -17.77
C ILE A 156 16.49 -18.43 -17.59
N ASP A 157 15.71 -18.19 -16.51
CA ASP A 157 14.42 -18.83 -16.21
C ASP A 157 13.27 -17.82 -16.03
#